data_eaf1d5b0c17e379548bcd4ef7c2f3136
#
_entry.id   eaf1d5b0c17e379548bcd4ef7c2f3136
#
_cell.length_a   1.000
_cell.length_b   1.000
_cell.length_c   1.000
_cell.angle_alpha   90.00
_cell.angle_beta   90.00
_cell.angle_gamma   90.00
#
_symmetry.space_group_name_H-M   'P 1'
#
loop_
_entity.id
_entity.type
_entity.pdbx_description
1 polymer ?
#
loop_
_entity_poly.entity_id
_entity_poly.type
_entity_poly.pdbx_seq_one_letter_code
_entity_poly.pdbx_strand_id
1 'polypeptide(L)'
;MNSAVTSPFASTTVTTTSTSSSNSTTRSNTNSLVIHGLPPVSPSFQLPFKLTDVDLLRRDCHVHGEWVSSRSNKRFAVLDPGTGRVWATCPDSTRDDVHSVIKSSFSAFQVFSRTTPARERARLLISWHHLIIASRMDLATILVHETGKPLNEALAEVDYGAGLVRWFAGEAEHLDPDPPLPSPAPSPTTSRASSPTSEDSAASALPTPGTGAFLRKRGAILKRPIGVVLALVPWSFPLALTLRKSAAALAAGCTVIVKPSSETPISALALACLADRAGFPAGVLNVLTTSLGNTPVVSEALCMHPLVKAVSFTGSARVGKRVAASCTRNLKRLSLDLGGNCPFIVFDDADLEQTAKDLAALKWRHAGQACVAPNRCYVDRRVYESFSNLLIAEAAKLKLGHGMTRGTTLGPLTTIRGLYKAEALCKDAMDKGAVKLLGTGRREPGDGYFMAPTVLSGMTDGMLMCREEIFAPILGLYVFDTEDEVVSRANDTPVGLAGYVFTKNHDRLWRMFERLEAAVLGMLGDGYTNPSWKQWQWIHASAIHGPRRISDNKGSRDATIVNDM
;
A
#
# COMPACT_ATOMS: atom_id res chain seq x y z
N MET A 1 -38.51 17.08 31.75
CA MET A 1 -39.12 15.76 31.96
C MET A 1 -38.22 14.73 31.26
N ASN A 2 -37.48 13.97 32.08
CA ASN A 2 -36.54 12.94 31.67
C ASN A 2 -37.25 11.69 31.17
N SER A 3 -36.80 11.08 30.10
CA SER A 3 -36.97 9.64 29.90
C SER A 3 -35.74 9.07 29.20
N ALA A 4 -34.94 8.36 29.99
CA ALA A 4 -33.84 7.52 29.57
C ALA A 4 -34.39 6.23 28.94
N VAL A 5 -33.83 5.81 27.79
CA VAL A 5 -34.06 4.48 27.23
C VAL A 5 -32.79 3.66 27.43
N THR A 6 -32.89 2.68 28.32
CA THR A 6 -31.88 1.66 28.62
C THR A 6 -31.95 0.51 27.61
N SER A 7 -30.82 0.12 27.09
CA SER A 7 -30.59 -1.10 26.28
C SER A 7 -30.24 -2.27 27.21
N PRO A 8 -30.73 -3.50 27.00
CA PRO A 8 -30.40 -4.66 27.83
C PRO A 8 -29.19 -5.43 27.25
N PHE A 9 -28.10 -5.46 28.00
CA PHE A 9 -27.05 -6.48 27.83
C PHE A 9 -27.40 -7.67 28.73
N ALA A 10 -27.57 -8.84 28.15
CA ALA A 10 -27.72 -10.09 28.87
C ALA A 10 -26.33 -10.57 29.35
N SER A 11 -26.15 -10.64 30.66
CA SER A 11 -25.02 -11.26 31.33
C SER A 11 -25.29 -12.76 31.52
N THR A 12 -24.48 -13.60 30.91
CA THR A 12 -24.49 -15.04 31.14
C THR A 12 -23.58 -15.35 32.33
N THR A 13 -24.17 -15.72 33.45
CA THR A 13 -23.48 -16.17 34.66
C THR A 13 -23.10 -17.63 34.49
N VAL A 14 -21.81 -17.93 34.54
CA VAL A 14 -21.30 -19.33 34.59
C VAL A 14 -21.08 -19.71 36.03
N THR A 15 -21.89 -20.67 36.52
CA THR A 15 -21.76 -21.28 37.84
C THR A 15 -20.64 -22.33 37.80
N THR A 16 -19.60 -22.16 38.61
CA THR A 16 -18.57 -23.16 38.85
C THR A 16 -18.89 -23.99 40.08
N THR A 17 -19.13 -25.28 39.89
CA THR A 17 -19.16 -26.28 40.99
C THR A 17 -17.72 -26.78 41.21
N SER A 18 -17.21 -26.58 42.41
CA SER A 18 -15.92 -27.11 42.88
C SER A 18 -16.13 -28.46 43.54
N THR A 19 -15.48 -29.50 43.01
CA THR A 19 -15.19 -30.76 43.75
C THR A 19 -13.71 -30.82 44.02
N SER A 20 -13.35 -30.89 45.28
CA SER A 20 -12.00 -31.03 45.81
C SER A 20 -11.55 -32.50 45.77
N SER A 21 -10.41 -32.76 45.12
CA SER A 21 -9.55 -33.90 45.44
C SER A 21 -8.09 -33.49 45.31
N SER A 22 -7.40 -33.65 46.43
CA SER A 22 -5.96 -33.43 46.62
C SER A 22 -5.09 -34.37 45.80
N ASN A 23 -4.18 -33.82 44.97
CA ASN A 23 -2.86 -34.43 44.75
C ASN A 23 -1.90 -33.34 44.16
N SER A 24 -0.79 -33.23 44.89
CA SER A 24 0.33 -32.31 44.61
C SER A 24 1.11 -32.74 43.38
N THR A 25 1.11 -31.87 42.35
CA THR A 25 2.22 -31.81 41.37
C THR A 25 2.19 -30.41 40.75
N THR A 26 3.32 -29.75 40.86
CA THR A 26 3.62 -28.42 40.31
C THR A 26 3.23 -28.33 38.84
N ARG A 27 2.20 -27.52 38.49
CA ARG A 27 1.86 -27.14 37.14
C ARG A 27 2.06 -25.64 36.98
N SER A 28 3.00 -25.29 36.13
CA SER A 28 3.15 -23.92 35.61
C SER A 28 1.89 -23.50 34.86
N ASN A 29 1.19 -22.49 35.36
CA ASN A 29 0.06 -21.85 34.68
C ASN A 29 0.57 -21.03 33.48
N THR A 30 0.48 -21.60 32.29
CA THR A 30 0.51 -20.85 31.03
C THR A 30 -0.90 -20.78 30.49
N ASN A 31 -1.59 -19.66 30.74
CA ASN A 31 -2.82 -19.34 30.02
C ASN A 31 -2.45 -19.02 28.55
N SER A 32 -2.40 -20.03 27.71
CA SER A 32 -2.39 -19.85 26.26
C SER A 32 -3.83 -19.76 25.77
N LEU A 33 -4.20 -18.65 25.17
CA LEU A 33 -5.39 -18.54 24.33
C LEU A 33 -5.23 -19.53 23.17
N VAL A 34 -5.80 -20.72 23.33
CA VAL A 34 -5.89 -21.73 22.27
C VAL A 34 -6.95 -21.23 21.28
N ILE A 35 -6.51 -20.73 20.16
CA ILE A 35 -7.40 -20.55 19.00
C ILE A 35 -7.70 -21.96 18.49
N HIS A 36 -8.88 -22.47 18.83
CA HIS A 36 -9.36 -23.76 18.35
C HIS A 36 -9.39 -23.76 16.82
N GLY A 37 -8.59 -24.61 16.18
CA GLY A 37 -8.67 -24.88 14.75
C GLY A 37 -7.38 -24.92 13.95
N LEU A 38 -6.21 -24.67 14.53
CA LEU A 38 -4.94 -24.83 13.81
C LEU A 38 -4.36 -26.23 14.07
N PRO A 39 -4.04 -27.04 13.01
CA PRO A 39 -3.37 -28.32 13.18
C PRO A 39 -1.94 -28.11 13.73
N PRO A 40 -1.42 -29.04 14.55
CA PRO A 40 -0.06 -28.97 15.05
C PRO A 40 0.95 -29.03 13.90
N VAL A 41 2.00 -28.20 13.98
CA VAL A 41 3.11 -28.21 13.02
C VAL A 41 3.85 -29.55 13.16
N SER A 42 3.80 -30.36 12.11
CA SER A 42 4.51 -31.65 12.08
C SER A 42 6.04 -31.46 12.04
N PRO A 43 6.86 -32.30 12.71
CA PRO A 43 8.32 -32.19 12.66
C PRO A 43 8.96 -32.43 11.28
N SER A 44 8.24 -33.03 10.34
CA SER A 44 8.67 -33.23 8.95
C SER A 44 8.01 -32.26 7.98
N PHE A 45 8.30 -30.97 8.14
CA PHE A 45 7.74 -29.95 7.28
C PHE A 45 8.45 -29.95 5.92
N GLN A 46 7.77 -30.45 4.89
CA GLN A 46 8.21 -30.30 3.49
C GLN A 46 7.54 -29.07 2.87
N LEU A 47 8.35 -28.22 2.22
CA LEU A 47 7.83 -27.12 1.43
C LEU A 47 6.92 -27.65 0.31
N PRO A 48 5.75 -27.06 0.08
CA PRO A 48 4.83 -27.47 -0.99
C PRO A 48 5.35 -27.12 -2.39
N PHE A 49 6.51 -26.48 -2.51
CA PHE A 49 7.11 -26.02 -3.75
C PHE A 49 8.64 -26.08 -3.69
N LYS A 50 9.27 -25.88 -4.85
CA LYS A 50 10.74 -25.76 -4.96
C LYS A 50 11.09 -24.33 -5.39
N LEU A 51 12.18 -23.82 -4.84
CA LEU A 51 12.81 -22.58 -5.29
C LEU A 51 14.13 -22.91 -6.00
N THR A 52 14.46 -22.11 -7.00
CA THR A 52 15.77 -22.18 -7.65
C THR A 52 16.85 -21.71 -6.68
N ASP A 53 16.57 -20.60 -5.98
CA ASP A 53 17.40 -20.04 -4.93
C ASP A 53 16.74 -20.25 -3.57
N VAL A 54 17.15 -21.31 -2.89
CA VAL A 54 16.59 -21.70 -1.57
C VAL A 54 16.89 -20.68 -0.47
N ASP A 55 17.92 -19.86 -0.65
CA ASP A 55 18.31 -18.83 0.32
C ASP A 55 17.31 -17.67 0.38
N LEU A 56 16.44 -17.53 -0.61
CA LEU A 56 15.34 -16.57 -0.58
C LEU A 56 14.27 -16.91 0.46
N LEU A 57 14.21 -18.18 0.90
CA LEU A 57 13.28 -18.61 1.93
C LEU A 57 13.82 -18.26 3.33
N ARG A 58 13.97 -16.99 3.61
CA ARG A 58 14.32 -16.49 4.94
C ARG A 58 13.09 -16.47 5.84
N ARG A 59 13.27 -16.92 7.08
CA ARG A 59 12.17 -17.09 8.04
C ARG A 59 12.41 -16.40 9.38
N ASP A 60 13.50 -15.64 9.50
CA ASP A 60 13.86 -14.84 10.68
C ASP A 60 13.84 -13.34 10.36
N CYS A 61 13.73 -12.50 11.38
CA CYS A 61 13.80 -11.05 11.20
C CYS A 61 15.17 -10.67 10.63
N HIS A 62 15.21 -9.67 9.78
CA HIS A 62 16.44 -9.11 9.24
C HIS A 62 16.79 -7.83 9.99
N VAL A 63 17.83 -7.85 10.82
CA VAL A 63 18.24 -6.71 11.65
C VAL A 63 19.75 -6.56 11.58
N HIS A 64 20.21 -5.40 11.13
CA HIS A 64 21.64 -5.07 11.03
C HIS A 64 22.46 -6.03 10.12
N GLY A 65 21.85 -6.51 9.05
CA GLY A 65 22.49 -7.48 8.14
C GLY A 65 22.49 -8.92 8.67
N GLU A 66 21.85 -9.19 9.80
CA GLU A 66 21.79 -10.51 10.42
C GLU A 66 20.36 -11.05 10.48
N TRP A 67 20.23 -12.38 10.42
CA TRP A 67 18.96 -13.08 10.55
C TRP A 67 18.75 -13.49 12.01
N VAL A 68 17.79 -12.84 12.68
CA VAL A 68 17.61 -12.95 14.13
C VAL A 68 16.19 -13.41 14.49
N SER A 69 16.07 -14.21 15.56
CA SER A 69 14.77 -14.52 16.16
C SER A 69 14.30 -13.39 17.06
N SER A 70 13.01 -13.43 17.49
CA SER A 70 12.52 -12.50 18.52
C SER A 70 13.09 -12.85 19.90
N ARG A 71 13.21 -11.86 20.78
CA ARG A 71 13.65 -12.08 22.17
C ARG A 71 12.76 -13.04 22.94
N SER A 72 11.49 -13.11 22.57
CA SER A 72 10.52 -14.03 23.19
C SER A 72 10.69 -15.49 22.72
N ASN A 73 11.49 -15.74 21.67
CA ASN A 73 11.60 -17.00 20.95
C ASN A 73 10.25 -17.57 20.45
N LYS A 74 9.17 -16.80 20.50
CA LYS A 74 7.88 -17.19 19.95
C LYS A 74 7.86 -17.00 18.44
N ARG A 75 7.11 -17.87 17.78
CA ARG A 75 6.92 -17.82 16.32
C ARG A 75 5.44 -17.89 16.00
N PHE A 76 5.05 -17.32 14.87
CA PHE A 76 3.68 -17.44 14.33
C PHE A 76 3.70 -18.16 12.99
N ALA A 77 2.58 -18.78 12.65
CA ALA A 77 2.41 -19.54 11.41
C ALA A 77 2.06 -18.63 10.24
N VAL A 78 2.64 -18.94 9.08
CA VAL A 78 2.27 -18.36 7.77
C VAL A 78 1.48 -19.43 7.01
N LEU A 79 0.27 -19.08 6.58
CA LEU A 79 -0.67 -19.98 5.94
C LEU A 79 -0.65 -19.81 4.43
N ASP A 80 -0.82 -20.90 3.70
CA ASP A 80 -1.18 -20.87 2.29
C ASP A 80 -2.71 -20.75 2.17
N PRO A 81 -3.24 -19.65 1.64
CA PRO A 81 -4.69 -19.44 1.53
C PRO A 81 -5.39 -20.47 0.63
N GLY A 82 -4.66 -21.04 -0.34
CA GLY A 82 -5.20 -22.02 -1.26
C GLY A 82 -5.40 -23.41 -0.64
N THR A 83 -4.73 -23.70 0.48
CA THR A 83 -4.84 -24.97 1.18
C THR A 83 -5.26 -24.83 2.63
N GLY A 84 -5.18 -23.62 3.20
CA GLY A 84 -5.37 -23.37 4.63
C GLY A 84 -4.25 -23.95 5.51
N ARG A 85 -3.18 -24.48 4.93
CA ARG A 85 -2.09 -25.17 5.65
C ARG A 85 -0.94 -24.22 5.98
N VAL A 86 -0.24 -24.51 7.07
CA VAL A 86 0.98 -23.80 7.45
C VAL A 86 2.11 -24.25 6.52
N TRP A 87 2.83 -23.30 5.92
CA TRP A 87 3.99 -23.59 5.07
C TRP A 87 5.27 -22.87 5.53
N ALA A 88 5.18 -21.92 6.44
CA ALA A 88 6.31 -21.26 7.07
C ALA A 88 5.96 -20.79 8.48
N THR A 89 6.98 -20.41 9.25
CA THR A 89 6.81 -19.72 10.53
C THR A 89 7.81 -18.57 10.61
N CYS A 90 7.42 -17.47 11.26
CA CYS A 90 8.28 -16.30 11.48
C CYS A 90 8.33 -15.93 12.97
N PRO A 91 9.38 -15.22 13.43
CA PRO A 91 9.48 -14.71 14.79
C PRO A 91 8.32 -13.77 15.12
N ASP A 92 7.75 -13.97 16.29
CA ASP A 92 6.73 -13.07 16.83
C ASP A 92 7.39 -12.00 17.69
N SER A 93 7.84 -10.92 17.04
CA SER A 93 8.47 -9.82 17.72
C SER A 93 7.49 -9.10 18.65
N THR A 94 8.03 -8.62 19.75
CA THR A 94 7.32 -7.89 20.80
C THR A 94 7.83 -6.44 20.89
N ARG A 95 7.30 -5.69 21.85
CA ARG A 95 7.77 -4.32 22.12
C ARG A 95 9.28 -4.27 22.47
N ASP A 96 9.82 -5.33 23.07
CA ASP A 96 11.22 -5.39 23.50
C ASP A 96 12.20 -5.50 22.32
N ASP A 97 11.75 -5.99 21.16
CA ASP A 97 12.53 -6.09 19.94
C ASP A 97 12.63 -4.74 19.19
N VAL A 98 11.68 -3.83 19.43
CA VAL A 98 11.54 -2.56 18.70
C VAL A 98 12.76 -1.65 18.90
N HIS A 99 13.27 -1.53 20.12
CA HIS A 99 14.37 -0.61 20.41
C HIS A 99 15.66 -1.01 19.67
N SER A 100 15.97 -2.31 19.60
CA SER A 100 17.18 -2.81 18.95
C SER A 100 17.17 -2.54 17.44
N VAL A 101 16.06 -2.80 16.75
CA VAL A 101 15.95 -2.56 15.30
C VAL A 101 16.01 -1.08 14.96
N ILE A 102 15.39 -0.21 15.78
CA ILE A 102 15.44 1.24 15.55
C ILE A 102 16.85 1.78 15.80
N LYS A 103 17.53 1.33 16.87
CA LYS A 103 18.91 1.72 17.16
C LYS A 103 19.86 1.31 16.03
N SER A 104 19.72 0.08 15.52
CA SER A 104 20.45 -0.40 14.34
C SER A 104 20.24 0.52 13.13
N SER A 105 18.98 0.76 12.78
CA SER A 105 18.62 1.60 11.63
C SER A 105 19.14 3.05 11.80
N PHE A 106 19.07 3.60 13.00
CA PHE A 106 19.58 4.94 13.28
C PHE A 106 21.11 5.02 13.18
N SER A 107 21.84 4.03 13.71
CA SER A 107 23.29 3.98 13.58
C SER A 107 23.73 3.88 12.12
N ALA A 108 23.05 3.03 11.34
CA ALA A 108 23.29 2.92 9.91
C ALA A 108 22.97 4.24 9.17
N PHE A 109 21.89 4.94 9.55
CA PHE A 109 21.55 6.24 8.98
C PHE A 109 22.64 7.28 9.17
N GLN A 110 23.27 7.35 10.34
CA GLN A 110 24.35 8.31 10.62
C GLN A 110 25.55 8.16 9.66
N VAL A 111 25.77 6.95 9.16
CA VAL A 111 26.83 6.67 8.18
C VAL A 111 26.27 6.81 6.76
N PHE A 112 25.24 6.05 6.40
CA PHE A 112 24.70 5.95 5.04
C PHE A 112 24.33 7.31 4.44
N SER A 113 23.67 8.18 5.22
CA SER A 113 23.25 9.50 4.75
C SER A 113 24.40 10.48 4.45
N ARG A 114 25.60 10.22 4.99
CA ARG A 114 26.77 11.10 4.84
C ARG A 114 27.82 10.56 3.88
N THR A 115 27.96 9.23 3.81
CA THR A 115 29.04 8.58 3.06
C THR A 115 28.57 7.97 1.74
N THR A 116 27.25 7.87 1.50
CA THR A 116 26.71 7.26 0.28
C THR A 116 26.06 8.33 -0.60
N PRO A 117 26.79 8.86 -1.59
CA PRO A 117 26.29 9.90 -2.49
C PRO A 117 25.12 9.36 -3.36
N ALA A 118 24.36 10.25 -3.96
CA ALA A 118 23.20 9.94 -4.79
C ALA A 118 23.46 8.89 -5.86
N ARG A 119 24.58 9.04 -6.58
CA ARG A 119 24.99 8.09 -7.62
C ARG A 119 25.23 6.67 -7.09
N GLU A 120 25.80 6.56 -5.89
CA GLU A 120 26.01 5.25 -5.27
C GLU A 120 24.69 4.64 -4.77
N ARG A 121 23.78 5.46 -4.23
CA ARG A 121 22.42 5.00 -3.90
C ARG A 121 21.67 4.48 -5.13
N ALA A 122 21.78 5.21 -6.25
CA ALA A 122 21.22 4.78 -7.53
C ALA A 122 21.80 3.43 -7.98
N ARG A 123 23.14 3.28 -7.90
CA ARG A 123 23.82 2.02 -8.24
C ARG A 123 23.35 0.83 -7.40
N LEU A 124 23.20 1.02 -6.09
CA LEU A 124 22.69 -0.02 -5.17
C LEU A 124 21.24 -0.41 -5.53
N LEU A 125 20.39 0.56 -5.83
CA LEU A 125 19.00 0.31 -6.26
C LEU A 125 18.94 -0.43 -7.60
N ILE A 126 19.78 -0.08 -8.57
CA ILE A 126 19.87 -0.80 -9.85
C ILE A 126 20.35 -2.23 -9.66
N SER A 127 21.37 -2.45 -8.80
CA SER A 127 21.81 -3.80 -8.43
C SER A 127 20.67 -4.61 -7.81
N TRP A 128 19.92 -4.02 -6.87
CA TRP A 128 18.75 -4.66 -6.28
C TRP A 128 17.67 -4.99 -7.31
N HIS A 129 17.36 -4.05 -8.21
CA HIS A 129 16.44 -4.28 -9.33
C HIS A 129 16.83 -5.51 -10.16
N HIS A 130 18.10 -5.62 -10.56
CA HIS A 130 18.56 -6.76 -11.37
C HIS A 130 18.43 -8.08 -10.63
N LEU A 131 18.75 -8.13 -9.34
CA LEU A 131 18.58 -9.32 -8.51
C LEU A 131 17.11 -9.71 -8.35
N ILE A 132 16.20 -8.74 -8.18
CA ILE A 132 14.75 -8.99 -8.12
C ILE A 132 14.26 -9.61 -9.44
N ILE A 133 14.67 -9.07 -10.59
CA ILE A 133 14.29 -9.62 -11.90
C ILE A 133 14.90 -11.01 -12.11
N ALA A 134 16.14 -11.24 -11.72
CA ALA A 134 16.79 -12.56 -11.81
C ALA A 134 16.06 -13.61 -10.94
N SER A 135 15.52 -13.20 -9.79
CA SER A 135 14.77 -14.07 -8.86
C SER A 135 13.25 -14.06 -9.08
N ARG A 136 12.79 -13.56 -10.22
CA ARG A 136 11.38 -13.27 -10.52
C ARG A 136 10.44 -14.46 -10.27
N MET A 137 10.81 -15.65 -10.70
CA MET A 137 9.97 -16.85 -10.55
C MET A 137 9.88 -17.31 -9.09
N ASP A 138 11.00 -17.30 -8.37
CA ASP A 138 11.04 -17.69 -6.96
C ASP A 138 10.23 -16.72 -6.09
N LEU A 139 10.38 -15.39 -6.32
CA LEU A 139 9.58 -14.37 -5.64
C LEU A 139 8.09 -14.51 -5.94
N ALA A 140 7.71 -14.78 -7.20
CA ALA A 140 6.32 -15.00 -7.57
C ALA A 140 5.76 -16.28 -6.92
N THR A 141 6.55 -17.35 -6.81
CA THR A 141 6.16 -18.58 -6.11
C THR A 141 5.89 -18.32 -4.63
N ILE A 142 6.76 -17.59 -3.95
CA ILE A 142 6.55 -17.15 -2.56
C ILE A 142 5.24 -16.33 -2.45
N LEU A 143 5.03 -15.36 -3.35
CA LEU A 143 3.82 -14.54 -3.37
C LEU A 143 2.54 -15.35 -3.51
N VAL A 144 2.53 -16.38 -4.38
CA VAL A 144 1.36 -17.26 -4.55
C VAL A 144 1.02 -17.94 -3.23
N HIS A 145 2.01 -18.50 -2.54
CA HIS A 145 1.79 -19.23 -1.28
C HIS A 145 1.48 -18.31 -0.08
N GLU A 146 1.86 -17.03 -0.12
CA GLU A 146 1.49 -16.08 0.93
C GLU A 146 0.12 -15.46 0.70
N THR A 147 -0.20 -15.11 -0.55
CA THR A 147 -1.36 -14.29 -0.87
C THR A 147 -2.51 -15.06 -1.52
N GLY A 148 -2.22 -16.21 -2.13
CA GLY A 148 -3.17 -16.99 -2.90
C GLY A 148 -3.40 -16.52 -4.34
N LYS A 149 -2.81 -15.40 -4.78
CA LYS A 149 -3.02 -14.89 -6.15
C LYS A 149 -2.50 -15.85 -7.20
N PRO A 150 -3.08 -15.88 -8.42
CA PRO A 150 -2.56 -16.67 -9.54
C PRO A 150 -1.12 -16.30 -9.89
N LEU A 151 -0.34 -17.28 -10.39
CA LEU A 151 1.08 -17.10 -10.70
C LEU A 151 1.35 -15.95 -11.69
N ASN A 152 0.50 -15.79 -12.70
CA ASN A 152 0.62 -14.68 -13.66
C ASN A 152 0.48 -13.31 -12.97
N GLU A 153 -0.41 -13.18 -11.99
CA GLU A 153 -0.58 -11.95 -11.22
C GLU A 153 0.58 -11.73 -10.24
N ALA A 154 1.11 -12.81 -9.65
CA ALA A 154 2.30 -12.74 -8.81
C ALA A 154 3.53 -12.27 -9.61
N LEU A 155 3.73 -12.81 -10.82
CA LEU A 155 4.77 -12.37 -11.75
C LEU A 155 4.62 -10.89 -12.11
N ALA A 156 3.39 -10.44 -12.39
CA ALA A 156 3.10 -9.04 -12.68
C ALA A 156 3.38 -8.12 -11.47
N GLU A 157 3.15 -8.60 -10.24
CA GLU A 157 3.50 -7.84 -9.02
C GLU A 157 5.01 -7.69 -8.87
N VAL A 158 5.80 -8.74 -9.15
CA VAL A 158 7.27 -8.67 -9.12
C VAL A 158 7.77 -7.66 -10.15
N ASP A 159 7.27 -7.73 -11.40
CA ASP A 159 7.65 -6.80 -12.47
C ASP A 159 7.33 -5.35 -12.11
N TYR A 160 6.14 -5.12 -11.55
CA TYR A 160 5.72 -3.80 -11.10
C TYR A 160 6.61 -3.27 -9.98
N GLY A 161 6.87 -4.08 -8.96
CA GLY A 161 7.74 -3.70 -7.84
C GLY A 161 9.17 -3.41 -8.28
N ALA A 162 9.74 -4.24 -9.16
CA ALA A 162 11.06 -4.03 -9.73
C ALA A 162 11.12 -2.73 -10.57
N GLY A 163 10.05 -2.42 -11.32
CA GLY A 163 9.92 -1.16 -12.04
C GLY A 163 9.99 0.07 -11.14
N LEU A 164 9.38 0.01 -9.95
CA LEU A 164 9.47 1.08 -8.96
C LEU A 164 10.89 1.27 -8.43
N VAL A 165 11.63 0.19 -8.17
CA VAL A 165 13.04 0.28 -7.71
C VAL A 165 13.88 0.99 -8.77
N ARG A 166 13.71 0.62 -10.05
CA ARG A 166 14.39 1.27 -11.17
C ARG A 166 14.03 2.76 -11.29
N TRP A 167 12.75 3.10 -11.10
CA TRP A 167 12.28 4.49 -11.09
C TRP A 167 13.00 5.29 -10.02
N PHE A 168 12.98 4.83 -8.77
CA PHE A 168 13.61 5.53 -7.66
C PHE A 168 15.15 5.57 -7.76
N ALA A 169 15.77 4.65 -8.48
CA ALA A 169 17.20 4.77 -8.80
C ALA A 169 17.49 5.99 -9.68
N GLY A 170 16.65 6.26 -10.69
CA GLY A 170 16.74 7.50 -11.48
C GLY A 170 16.47 8.75 -10.67
N GLU A 171 15.43 8.71 -9.82
CA GLU A 171 15.11 9.84 -8.93
C GLU A 171 16.21 10.14 -7.91
N ALA A 172 16.97 9.13 -7.47
CA ALA A 172 18.08 9.34 -6.54
C ALA A 172 19.14 10.30 -7.10
N GLU A 173 19.42 10.23 -8.40
CA GLU A 173 20.39 11.11 -9.05
C GLU A 173 19.91 12.57 -9.13
N HIS A 174 18.60 12.80 -9.17
CA HIS A 174 18.01 14.14 -9.17
C HIS A 174 17.93 14.79 -7.77
N LEU A 175 18.09 14.01 -6.71
CA LEU A 175 17.95 14.51 -5.32
C LEU A 175 19.17 15.30 -4.82
N ASP A 176 20.36 14.99 -5.34
CA ASP A 176 21.61 15.69 -5.05
C ASP A 176 22.12 16.34 -6.35
N PRO A 177 21.58 17.45 -6.81
CA PRO A 177 22.27 18.21 -7.84
C PRO A 177 23.64 18.61 -7.26
N ASP A 178 24.70 18.36 -8.02
CA ASP A 178 26.02 18.87 -7.69
C ASP A 178 25.87 20.33 -7.28
N PRO A 179 26.46 20.76 -6.15
CA PRO A 179 26.39 22.16 -5.76
C PRO A 179 26.92 22.97 -6.96
N PRO A 180 26.21 24.01 -7.40
CA PRO A 180 26.69 24.82 -8.50
C PRO A 180 28.11 25.23 -8.16
N LEU A 181 29.06 24.86 -9.03
CA LEU A 181 30.46 25.28 -8.90
C LEU A 181 30.46 26.79 -8.56
N PRO A 182 31.14 27.22 -7.52
CA PRO A 182 31.23 28.65 -7.26
C PRO A 182 31.76 29.29 -8.54
N SER A 183 30.97 30.17 -9.13
CA SER A 183 31.41 30.97 -10.27
C SER A 183 32.78 31.54 -9.91
N PRO A 184 33.82 31.38 -10.75
CA PRO A 184 35.12 31.94 -10.45
C PRO A 184 34.93 33.42 -10.07
N ALA A 185 35.46 33.78 -8.93
CA ALA A 185 35.46 35.18 -8.51
C ALA A 185 36.02 36.01 -9.68
N PRO A 186 35.39 37.14 -10.06
CA PRO A 186 35.97 37.99 -11.07
C PRO A 186 37.38 38.34 -10.61
N SER A 187 38.36 38.00 -11.45
CA SER A 187 39.76 38.35 -11.22
C SER A 187 39.83 39.83 -10.93
N PRO A 188 40.58 40.28 -9.93
CA PRO A 188 40.79 41.69 -9.70
C PRO A 188 41.48 42.25 -10.94
N THR A 189 40.78 43.00 -11.75
CA THR A 189 41.37 43.81 -12.79
C THR A 189 42.25 44.83 -12.09
N THR A 190 43.59 44.60 -12.13
CA THR A 190 44.58 45.60 -11.81
C THR A 190 44.47 46.69 -12.84
N SER A 191 43.68 47.71 -12.59
CA SER A 191 43.76 48.95 -13.30
C SER A 191 45.03 49.67 -12.88
N ARG A 192 45.94 49.72 -13.82
CA ARG A 192 47.22 50.40 -13.79
C ARG A 192 46.97 51.90 -13.51
N ALA A 193 47.50 52.42 -12.41
CA ALA A 193 47.50 53.81 -12.07
C ALA A 193 48.24 54.60 -13.18
N SER A 194 47.59 55.58 -13.79
CA SER A 194 48.22 56.70 -14.47
C SER A 194 48.07 57.93 -13.59
N SER A 195 49.19 58.59 -13.37
CA SER A 195 49.46 59.73 -12.52
C SER A 195 48.74 61.04 -12.97
N PRO A 196 48.62 62.02 -12.05
CA PRO A 196 47.75 63.17 -12.18
C PRO A 196 48.39 64.36 -12.87
N THR A 197 47.57 65.14 -13.63
CA THR A 197 47.90 66.55 -13.93
C THR A 197 46.64 67.40 -13.86
N SER A 198 46.81 68.53 -13.10
CA SER A 198 46.18 69.84 -13.14
C SER A 198 44.71 70.00 -12.76
N GLU A 199 44.54 70.63 -11.63
CA GLU A 199 43.81 71.84 -11.21
C GLU A 199 42.57 72.28 -11.98
N ASP A 200 41.57 72.57 -11.20
CA ASP A 200 40.55 73.61 -11.21
C ASP A 200 39.08 73.20 -11.37
N SER A 201 38.41 73.76 -10.39
CA SER A 201 36.99 74.14 -10.35
C SER A 201 36.08 73.35 -9.39
N ALA A 202 35.90 74.03 -8.26
CA ALA A 202 34.84 73.75 -7.30
C ALA A 202 33.43 73.94 -7.90
N ALA A 203 32.66 72.91 -7.93
CA ALA A 203 31.19 73.01 -8.01
C ALA A 203 30.57 71.91 -7.15
N SER A 204 29.81 72.33 -6.15
CA SER A 204 29.06 71.52 -5.24
C SER A 204 28.15 70.51 -5.97
N ALA A 205 28.41 69.23 -5.85
CA ALA A 205 27.48 68.19 -6.19
C ALA A 205 27.06 67.49 -4.90
N LEU A 206 25.81 67.69 -4.52
CA LEU A 206 25.12 66.92 -3.50
C LEU A 206 25.28 65.39 -3.77
N PRO A 207 25.51 64.57 -2.75
CA PRO A 207 25.57 63.14 -2.92
C PRO A 207 24.22 62.64 -3.34
N THR A 208 24.14 62.09 -4.55
CA THR A 208 22.97 61.29 -4.99
C THR A 208 22.84 60.09 -4.06
N PRO A 209 21.69 59.90 -3.38
CA PRO A 209 21.46 58.74 -2.57
C PRO A 209 21.25 57.52 -3.48
N GLY A 210 22.15 56.56 -3.33
CA GLY A 210 21.78 55.17 -3.47
C GLY A 210 21.81 54.54 -4.85
N THR A 211 22.97 54.14 -5.26
CA THR A 211 23.05 52.79 -5.78
C THR A 211 23.31 51.84 -4.63
N GLY A 212 22.28 51.62 -3.83
CA GLY A 212 22.29 50.51 -2.89
C GLY A 212 22.57 49.24 -3.69
N ALA A 213 23.78 48.70 -3.55
CA ALA A 213 24.07 47.38 -3.98
C ALA A 213 23.02 46.46 -3.32
N PHE A 214 21.98 46.13 -4.05
CA PHE A 214 21.08 45.07 -3.69
C PHE A 214 21.98 43.82 -3.56
N LEU A 215 22.43 43.53 -2.35
CA LEU A 215 22.95 42.24 -1.99
C LEU A 215 21.86 41.25 -2.37
N ARG A 216 21.96 40.69 -3.58
CA ARG A 216 21.11 39.57 -3.99
C ARG A 216 21.32 38.50 -2.93
N LYS A 217 20.38 38.40 -1.99
CA LYS A 217 20.36 37.31 -1.02
C LYS A 217 20.33 36.03 -1.83
N ARG A 218 21.46 35.34 -1.91
CA ARG A 218 21.55 34.02 -2.51
C ARG A 218 20.97 33.04 -1.50
N GLY A 219 19.75 32.59 -1.73
CA GLY A 219 19.16 31.47 -0.99
C GLY A 219 19.57 30.16 -1.67
N ALA A 220 20.07 29.20 -0.90
CA ALA A 220 20.25 27.84 -1.36
C ALA A 220 19.27 26.94 -0.59
N ILE A 221 18.53 26.09 -1.30
CA ILE A 221 17.65 25.07 -0.72
C ILE A 221 18.40 23.73 -0.84
N LEU A 222 18.71 23.12 0.31
CA LEU A 222 19.34 21.80 0.36
C LEU A 222 18.30 20.77 0.82
N LYS A 223 18.08 19.75 0.01
CA LYS A 223 17.30 18.58 0.41
C LYS A 223 18.19 17.65 1.23
N ARG A 224 17.72 17.18 2.38
CA ARG A 224 18.45 16.26 3.24
C ARG A 224 17.61 15.07 3.63
N PRO A 225 18.19 13.85 3.77
CA PRO A 225 17.49 12.68 4.28
C PRO A 225 16.87 12.95 5.64
N ILE A 226 15.61 12.58 5.84
CA ILE A 226 14.87 12.87 7.07
C ILE A 226 15.32 12.00 8.25
N GLY A 227 15.83 10.78 8.01
CA GLY A 227 16.25 9.85 9.06
C GLY A 227 15.75 8.42 8.84
N VAL A 228 15.36 7.76 9.94
CA VAL A 228 14.77 6.42 9.90
C VAL A 228 13.32 6.51 9.45
N VAL A 229 12.97 5.74 8.42
CA VAL A 229 11.63 5.60 7.86
C VAL A 229 11.04 4.27 8.29
N LEU A 230 9.81 4.28 8.80
CA LEU A 230 9.03 3.08 9.08
C LEU A 230 8.07 2.81 7.93
N ALA A 231 8.17 1.63 7.31
CA ALA A 231 7.27 1.14 6.28
C ALA A 231 6.33 0.07 6.87
N LEU A 232 5.05 0.39 7.02
CA LEU A 232 4.00 -0.54 7.44
C LEU A 232 3.29 -1.04 6.19
N VAL A 233 3.48 -2.33 5.86
CA VAL A 233 3.08 -2.93 4.59
C VAL A 233 1.92 -3.92 4.78
N PRO A 234 0.85 -3.85 3.98
CA PRO A 234 -0.26 -4.78 4.00
C PRO A 234 0.06 -6.07 3.24
N TRP A 235 -0.86 -7.04 3.33
CA TRP A 235 -0.75 -8.34 2.68
C TRP A 235 -1.22 -8.39 1.21
N SER A 236 -1.94 -7.39 0.72
CA SER A 236 -2.57 -7.44 -0.62
C SER A 236 -1.56 -7.43 -1.78
N PHE A 237 -0.54 -6.58 -1.69
CA PHE A 237 0.59 -6.52 -2.64
C PHE A 237 1.90 -6.37 -1.84
N PRO A 238 2.31 -7.40 -1.10
CA PRO A 238 3.35 -7.29 -0.09
C PRO A 238 4.72 -6.97 -0.69
N LEU A 239 5.05 -7.56 -1.84
CA LEU A 239 6.32 -7.33 -2.51
C LEU A 239 6.39 -5.91 -3.11
N ALA A 240 5.41 -5.55 -3.93
CA ALA A 240 5.40 -4.25 -4.60
C ALA A 240 5.33 -3.07 -3.63
N LEU A 241 4.53 -3.17 -2.56
CA LEU A 241 4.40 -2.11 -1.56
C LEU A 241 5.62 -2.02 -0.63
N THR A 242 6.30 -3.13 -0.36
CA THR A 242 7.62 -3.11 0.32
C THR A 242 8.63 -2.36 -0.53
N LEU A 243 8.75 -2.71 -1.81
CA LEU A 243 9.70 -2.06 -2.73
C LEU A 243 9.40 -0.58 -2.92
N ARG A 244 8.13 -0.22 -3.10
CA ARG A 244 7.70 1.18 -3.28
C ARG A 244 8.12 2.07 -2.12
N LYS A 245 7.89 1.61 -0.88
CA LYS A 245 8.22 2.38 0.32
C LYS A 245 9.73 2.38 0.60
N SER A 246 10.36 1.23 0.45
CA SER A 246 11.79 1.08 0.75
C SER A 246 12.66 1.78 -0.29
N ALA A 247 12.39 1.60 -1.59
CA ALA A 247 13.20 2.20 -2.64
C ALA A 247 13.15 3.74 -2.61
N ALA A 248 11.96 4.32 -2.36
CA ALA A 248 11.81 5.78 -2.20
C ALA A 248 12.65 6.32 -1.03
N ALA A 249 12.61 5.66 0.13
CA ALA A 249 13.36 6.07 1.29
C ALA A 249 14.88 5.92 1.10
N LEU A 250 15.31 4.79 0.51
CA LEU A 250 16.73 4.51 0.22
C LEU A 250 17.30 5.47 -0.82
N ALA A 251 16.53 5.80 -1.86
CA ALA A 251 16.90 6.81 -2.85
C ALA A 251 17.15 8.17 -2.21
N ALA A 252 16.30 8.57 -1.26
CA ALA A 252 16.45 9.80 -0.50
C ALA A 252 17.62 9.79 0.52
N GLY A 253 18.34 8.66 0.68
CA GLY A 253 19.43 8.52 1.67
C GLY A 253 18.94 8.23 3.09
N CYS A 254 17.69 7.84 3.27
CA CYS A 254 17.12 7.39 4.53
C CYS A 254 17.41 5.90 4.76
N THR A 255 17.28 5.44 6.01
CA THR A 255 17.21 4.01 6.32
C THR A 255 15.79 3.58 6.59
N VAL A 256 15.50 2.27 6.41
CA VAL A 256 14.14 1.75 6.43
C VAL A 256 13.99 0.60 7.39
N ILE A 257 12.91 0.64 8.16
CA ILE A 257 12.40 -0.51 8.91
C ILE A 257 11.08 -0.93 8.26
N VAL A 258 11.06 -2.12 7.68
CA VAL A 258 9.85 -2.71 7.11
C VAL A 258 9.17 -3.58 8.17
N LYS A 259 7.90 -3.30 8.43
CA LYS A 259 7.03 -4.20 9.19
C LYS A 259 5.98 -4.75 8.22
N PRO A 260 6.19 -5.98 7.69
CA PRO A 260 5.22 -6.61 6.81
C PRO A 260 3.96 -7.05 7.59
N SER A 261 2.90 -7.40 6.86
CA SER A 261 1.75 -8.07 7.45
C SER A 261 2.12 -9.44 8.00
N SER A 262 1.39 -9.89 9.03
CA SER A 262 1.54 -11.26 9.56
C SER A 262 1.17 -12.34 8.55
N GLU A 263 0.33 -12.02 7.60
CA GLU A 263 -0.08 -12.95 6.54
C GLU A 263 1.01 -13.17 5.47
N THR A 264 1.86 -12.15 5.23
CA THR A 264 2.80 -12.15 4.10
C THR A 264 4.19 -11.60 4.49
N PRO A 265 4.87 -12.20 5.46
CA PRO A 265 6.18 -11.74 5.91
C PRO A 265 7.35 -12.20 5.01
N ILE A 266 7.23 -13.36 4.35
CA ILE A 266 8.33 -14.01 3.64
C ILE A 266 8.77 -13.21 2.40
N SER A 267 7.84 -12.63 1.66
CA SER A 267 8.15 -11.76 0.51
C SER A 267 9.07 -10.59 0.92
N ALA A 268 8.80 -9.94 2.06
CA ALA A 268 9.63 -8.85 2.55
C ALA A 268 11.01 -9.34 3.00
N LEU A 269 11.10 -10.54 3.62
CA LEU A 269 12.36 -11.16 4.01
C LEU A 269 13.20 -11.57 2.80
N ALA A 270 12.58 -12.12 1.76
CA ALA A 270 13.26 -12.42 0.49
C ALA A 270 13.85 -11.15 -0.16
N LEU A 271 13.10 -10.05 -0.12
CA LEU A 271 13.60 -8.75 -0.63
C LEU A 271 14.78 -8.22 0.20
N ALA A 272 14.79 -8.42 1.52
CA ALA A 272 15.93 -8.05 2.36
C ALA A 272 17.18 -8.89 2.01
N CYS A 273 17.03 -10.19 1.77
CA CYS A 273 18.12 -11.06 1.30
C CYS A 273 18.72 -10.54 -0.02
N LEU A 274 17.88 -10.12 -0.98
CA LEU A 274 18.35 -9.54 -2.23
C LEU A 274 18.98 -8.15 -2.04
N ALA A 275 18.54 -7.38 -1.06
CA ALA A 275 19.15 -6.08 -0.73
C ALA A 275 20.57 -6.25 -0.17
N ASP A 276 20.78 -7.24 0.72
CA ASP A 276 22.14 -7.57 1.21
C ASP A 276 23.06 -7.96 0.05
N ARG A 277 22.58 -8.81 -0.86
CA ARG A 277 23.33 -9.21 -2.07
C ARG A 277 23.59 -8.04 -3.04
N ALA A 278 22.71 -7.04 -3.07
CA ALA A 278 22.90 -5.81 -3.84
C ALA A 278 23.99 -4.91 -3.26
N GLY A 279 24.41 -5.16 -2.01
CA GLY A 279 25.47 -4.43 -1.33
C GLY A 279 24.98 -3.29 -0.42
N PHE A 280 23.70 -3.25 -0.05
CA PHE A 280 23.24 -2.28 0.95
C PHE A 280 23.94 -2.54 2.30
N PRO A 281 24.47 -1.50 2.95
CA PRO A 281 25.15 -1.66 4.23
C PRO A 281 24.22 -2.19 5.34
N ALA A 282 24.79 -2.91 6.29
CA ALA A 282 24.07 -3.45 7.44
C ALA A 282 23.26 -2.38 8.17
N GLY A 283 21.99 -2.67 8.48
CA GLY A 283 21.07 -1.77 9.17
C GLY A 283 20.40 -0.70 8.31
N VAL A 284 20.78 -0.57 7.03
CA VAL A 284 20.12 0.36 6.09
C VAL A 284 18.70 -0.09 5.77
N LEU A 285 18.50 -1.39 5.57
CA LEU A 285 17.18 -2.01 5.42
C LEU A 285 17.02 -3.09 6.50
N ASN A 286 15.96 -2.98 7.29
CA ASN A 286 15.63 -3.95 8.34
C ASN A 286 14.19 -4.45 8.14
N VAL A 287 13.92 -5.71 8.48
CA VAL A 287 12.57 -6.31 8.43
C VAL A 287 12.25 -6.92 9.78
N LEU A 288 11.16 -6.44 10.41
CA LEU A 288 10.69 -6.92 11.70
C LEU A 288 9.32 -7.59 11.54
N THR A 289 9.27 -8.92 11.75
CA THR A 289 8.03 -9.70 11.66
C THR A 289 7.32 -9.77 13.01
N THR A 290 5.99 -9.85 13.00
CA THR A 290 5.18 -9.98 14.21
C THR A 290 3.84 -10.62 13.89
N SER A 291 3.27 -11.36 14.84
CA SER A 291 1.93 -11.94 14.72
C SER A 291 0.85 -10.86 14.65
N LEU A 292 -0.34 -11.24 14.22
CA LEU A 292 -1.51 -10.36 14.23
C LEU A 292 -1.81 -9.82 15.63
N GLY A 293 -1.66 -10.67 16.67
CA GLY A 293 -1.91 -10.30 18.06
C GLY A 293 -0.97 -9.22 18.58
N ASN A 294 0.32 -9.31 18.25
CA ASN A 294 1.33 -8.35 18.68
C ASN A 294 1.45 -7.12 17.76
N THR A 295 0.87 -7.18 16.54
CA THR A 295 0.93 -6.08 15.56
C THR A 295 0.53 -4.71 16.14
N PRO A 296 -0.56 -4.55 16.92
CA PRO A 296 -0.92 -3.23 17.46
C PRO A 296 0.16 -2.64 18.37
N VAL A 297 0.66 -3.43 19.31
CA VAL A 297 1.66 -2.99 20.31
C VAL A 297 3.01 -2.67 19.65
N VAL A 298 3.47 -3.54 18.74
CA VAL A 298 4.74 -3.35 18.01
C VAL A 298 4.65 -2.15 17.08
N SER A 299 3.56 -2.01 16.32
CA SER A 299 3.39 -0.89 15.40
C SER A 299 3.27 0.45 16.15
N GLU A 300 2.56 0.50 17.26
CA GLU A 300 2.49 1.70 18.10
C GLU A 300 3.86 2.08 18.64
N ALA A 301 4.62 1.12 19.20
CA ALA A 301 5.95 1.35 19.71
C ALA A 301 6.91 1.88 18.62
N LEU A 302 6.85 1.32 17.39
CA LEU A 302 7.61 1.82 16.25
C LEU A 302 7.19 3.24 15.86
N CYS A 303 5.88 3.51 15.75
CA CYS A 303 5.35 4.82 15.36
C CYS A 303 5.67 5.90 16.40
N MET A 304 5.71 5.56 17.68
CA MET A 304 5.95 6.54 18.76
C MET A 304 7.44 6.79 19.05
N HIS A 305 8.35 5.96 18.54
CA HIS A 305 9.77 6.06 18.91
C HIS A 305 10.41 7.35 18.35
N PRO A 306 11.15 8.13 19.14
CA PRO A 306 11.66 9.46 18.73
C PRO A 306 12.68 9.43 17.59
N LEU A 307 13.40 8.33 17.39
CA LEU A 307 14.38 8.18 16.30
C LEU A 307 13.72 7.87 14.95
N VAL A 308 12.49 7.36 14.91
CA VAL A 308 11.71 7.23 13.68
C VAL A 308 11.19 8.62 13.29
N LYS A 309 11.48 9.07 12.07
CA LYS A 309 11.16 10.44 11.61
C LYS A 309 10.00 10.47 10.62
N ALA A 310 9.82 9.41 9.85
CA ALA A 310 8.72 9.29 8.92
C ALA A 310 8.06 7.91 9.02
N VAL A 311 6.76 7.86 8.77
CA VAL A 311 5.97 6.61 8.73
C VAL A 311 5.21 6.59 7.42
N SER A 312 5.40 5.54 6.64
CA SER A 312 4.60 5.25 5.44
C SER A 312 3.74 4.02 5.71
N PHE A 313 2.43 4.20 5.67
CA PHE A 313 1.43 3.16 5.94
C PHE A 313 0.54 2.93 4.73
N THR A 314 0.32 1.68 4.38
CA THR A 314 -0.75 1.26 3.47
C THR A 314 -1.65 0.25 4.17
N GLY A 315 -2.96 0.45 4.11
CA GLY A 315 -3.94 -0.45 4.73
C GLY A 315 -5.31 0.20 4.94
N SER A 316 -6.14 -0.39 5.82
CA SER A 316 -7.49 0.11 6.05
C SER A 316 -7.52 1.49 6.71
N ALA A 317 -8.52 2.30 6.38
CA ALA A 317 -8.73 3.62 6.97
C ALA A 317 -8.81 3.59 8.51
N ARG A 318 -9.43 2.55 9.07
CA ARG A 318 -9.53 2.34 10.52
C ARG A 318 -8.16 2.21 11.19
N VAL A 319 -7.24 1.45 10.59
CA VAL A 319 -5.86 1.30 11.10
C VAL A 319 -5.05 2.56 10.83
N GLY A 320 -5.22 3.19 9.65
CA GLY A 320 -4.56 4.45 9.31
C GLY A 320 -4.84 5.56 10.31
N LYS A 321 -6.10 5.70 10.79
CA LYS A 321 -6.45 6.65 11.87
C LYS A 321 -5.68 6.39 13.16
N ARG A 322 -5.45 5.13 13.55
CA ARG A 322 -4.64 4.77 14.73
C ARG A 322 -3.16 5.09 14.53
N VAL A 323 -2.62 4.77 13.35
CA VAL A 323 -1.22 5.12 12.99
C VAL A 323 -1.02 6.63 13.03
N ALA A 324 -1.95 7.40 12.45
CA ALA A 324 -1.91 8.85 12.49
C ALA A 324 -1.90 9.39 13.91
N ALA A 325 -2.81 8.91 14.78
CA ALA A 325 -2.86 9.31 16.19
C ALA A 325 -1.54 9.02 16.94
N SER A 326 -0.90 7.87 16.66
CA SER A 326 0.41 7.54 17.25
C SER A 326 1.54 8.45 16.73
N CYS A 327 1.50 8.83 15.45
CA CYS A 327 2.51 9.68 14.82
C CYS A 327 2.42 11.15 15.24
N THR A 328 1.19 11.65 15.47
CA THR A 328 0.94 13.06 15.86
C THR A 328 1.61 13.43 17.17
N ARG A 329 1.75 12.50 18.12
CA ARG A 329 2.40 12.75 19.43
C ARG A 329 3.84 13.25 19.30
N ASN A 330 4.54 12.92 18.22
CA ASN A 330 5.93 13.31 17.97
C ASN A 330 6.10 14.07 16.64
N LEU A 331 5.01 14.57 16.06
CA LEU A 331 4.99 15.35 14.81
C LEU A 331 5.78 14.69 13.66
N LYS A 332 5.61 13.38 13.48
CA LYS A 332 6.33 12.64 12.44
C LYS A 332 5.75 12.96 11.05
N ARG A 333 6.60 12.96 10.04
CA ARG A 333 6.10 12.93 8.65
C ARG A 333 5.31 11.65 8.43
N LEU A 334 4.12 11.77 7.88
CA LEU A 334 3.18 10.65 7.71
C LEU A 334 2.67 10.60 6.28
N SER A 335 2.82 9.44 5.63
CA SER A 335 2.21 9.11 4.35
C SER A 335 1.20 7.97 4.56
N LEU A 336 -0.05 8.18 4.18
CA LEU A 336 -1.14 7.23 4.35
C LEU A 336 -1.74 6.86 2.99
N ASP A 337 -1.57 5.60 2.60
CA ASP A 337 -2.27 5.00 1.46
C ASP A 337 -3.40 4.13 2.00
N LEU A 338 -4.62 4.65 2.00
CA LEU A 338 -5.77 3.99 2.61
C LEU A 338 -6.64 3.30 1.57
N GLY A 339 -7.49 2.36 2.03
CA GLY A 339 -8.46 1.69 1.17
C GLY A 339 -9.44 2.65 0.53
N GLY A 340 -10.07 2.21 -0.55
CA GLY A 340 -11.07 2.94 -1.33
C GLY A 340 -12.41 2.21 -1.40
N ASN A 341 -13.42 2.91 -1.87
CA ASN A 341 -14.70 2.32 -2.28
C ASN A 341 -14.99 2.74 -3.74
N CYS A 342 -14.10 2.31 -4.62
CA CYS A 342 -13.93 2.81 -5.97
C CYS A 342 -15.21 2.70 -6.81
N PRO A 343 -15.74 3.83 -7.35
CA PRO A 343 -16.82 3.82 -8.32
C PRO A 343 -16.29 3.41 -9.70
N PHE A 344 -17.11 2.66 -10.44
CA PHE A 344 -16.92 2.33 -11.84
C PHE A 344 -18.20 2.75 -12.58
N ILE A 345 -18.11 3.71 -13.48
CA ILE A 345 -19.25 4.39 -14.09
C ILE A 345 -19.29 4.06 -15.57
N VAL A 346 -20.42 3.50 -16.03
CA VAL A 346 -20.65 3.11 -17.42
C VAL A 346 -21.80 3.92 -17.98
N PHE A 347 -21.50 4.82 -18.90
CA PHE A 347 -22.52 5.60 -19.62
C PHE A 347 -23.08 4.85 -20.82
N ASP A 348 -24.20 5.34 -21.34
CA ASP A 348 -24.95 4.74 -22.46
C ASP A 348 -24.18 4.66 -23.78
N ASP A 349 -23.21 5.54 -23.98
CA ASP A 349 -22.38 5.63 -25.19
C ASP A 349 -21.04 4.87 -25.07
N ALA A 350 -20.79 4.16 -23.95
CA ALA A 350 -19.57 3.38 -23.75
C ALA A 350 -19.48 2.18 -24.72
N ASP A 351 -18.26 1.73 -25.00
CA ASP A 351 -18.02 0.42 -25.59
C ASP A 351 -18.27 -0.65 -24.53
N LEU A 352 -19.47 -1.23 -24.52
CA LEU A 352 -19.92 -2.15 -23.49
C LEU A 352 -19.11 -3.45 -23.42
N GLU A 353 -18.67 -3.99 -24.57
CA GLU A 353 -17.89 -5.23 -24.62
C GLU A 353 -16.51 -5.01 -24.02
N GLN A 354 -15.81 -3.95 -24.43
CA GLN A 354 -14.49 -3.61 -23.89
C GLN A 354 -14.59 -3.23 -22.43
N THR A 355 -15.60 -2.45 -22.04
CA THR A 355 -15.85 -2.03 -20.66
C THR A 355 -16.08 -3.22 -19.73
N ALA A 356 -16.82 -4.25 -20.19
CA ALA A 356 -17.05 -5.47 -19.40
C ALA A 356 -15.75 -6.27 -19.19
N LYS A 357 -14.90 -6.37 -20.22
CA LYS A 357 -13.57 -7.02 -20.12
C LYS A 357 -12.66 -6.26 -19.14
N ASP A 358 -12.62 -4.93 -19.23
CA ASP A 358 -11.81 -4.10 -18.36
C ASP A 358 -12.28 -4.17 -16.90
N LEU A 359 -13.59 -4.13 -16.68
CA LEU A 359 -14.16 -4.31 -15.35
C LEU A 359 -13.81 -5.68 -14.77
N ALA A 360 -13.93 -6.74 -15.57
CA ALA A 360 -13.59 -8.10 -15.16
C ALA A 360 -12.11 -8.20 -14.77
N ALA A 361 -11.21 -7.66 -15.57
CA ALA A 361 -9.77 -7.64 -15.31
C ALA A 361 -9.40 -6.83 -14.06
N LEU A 362 -10.07 -5.70 -13.82
CA LEU A 362 -9.84 -4.85 -12.64
C LEU A 362 -10.42 -5.45 -11.37
N LYS A 363 -11.68 -5.95 -11.45
CA LYS A 363 -12.42 -6.40 -10.27
C LYS A 363 -11.93 -7.71 -9.71
N TRP A 364 -11.67 -8.71 -10.58
CA TRP A 364 -11.34 -10.05 -10.10
C TRP A 364 -9.83 -10.32 -9.99
N ARG A 365 -8.97 -9.34 -10.32
CA ARG A 365 -7.55 -9.42 -10.01
C ARG A 365 -7.36 -9.62 -8.50
N HIS A 366 -6.53 -10.60 -8.14
CA HIS A 366 -6.28 -10.99 -6.74
C HIS A 366 -7.59 -11.23 -5.96
N ALA A 367 -8.58 -11.84 -6.61
CA ALA A 367 -9.91 -12.06 -6.05
C ALA A 367 -10.57 -10.78 -5.48
N GLY A 368 -10.39 -9.64 -6.13
CA GLY A 368 -10.93 -8.34 -5.69
C GLY A 368 -10.21 -7.73 -4.49
N GLN A 369 -9.07 -8.27 -4.08
CA GLN A 369 -8.30 -7.83 -2.91
C GLN A 369 -7.27 -6.77 -3.27
N ALA A 370 -7.70 -5.75 -4.01
CA ALA A 370 -6.91 -4.58 -4.37
C ALA A 370 -7.62 -3.30 -3.92
N CYS A 371 -6.86 -2.34 -3.39
CA CYS A 371 -7.41 -1.07 -2.93
C CYS A 371 -8.03 -0.22 -4.05
N VAL A 372 -7.63 -0.48 -5.30
CA VAL A 372 -8.17 0.16 -6.51
C VAL A 372 -9.24 -0.68 -7.21
N ALA A 373 -9.61 -1.86 -6.68
CA ALA A 373 -10.64 -2.68 -7.30
C ALA A 373 -12.00 -1.95 -7.31
N PRO A 374 -12.75 -1.97 -8.43
CA PRO A 374 -14.11 -1.46 -8.46
C PRO A 374 -14.99 -2.15 -7.43
N ASN A 375 -15.71 -1.38 -6.63
CA ASN A 375 -16.63 -1.89 -5.61
C ASN A 375 -18.08 -1.55 -5.93
N ARG A 376 -18.32 -0.33 -6.45
CA ARG A 376 -19.65 0.19 -6.80
C ARG A 376 -19.66 0.41 -8.31
N CYS A 377 -20.32 -0.50 -9.06
CA CYS A 377 -20.46 -0.38 -10.50
C CYS A 377 -21.79 0.31 -10.83
N TYR A 378 -21.73 1.58 -11.22
CA TYR A 378 -22.86 2.38 -11.65
C TYR A 378 -23.02 2.25 -13.17
N VAL A 379 -24.20 1.85 -13.62
CA VAL A 379 -24.52 1.62 -15.03
C VAL A 379 -25.74 2.43 -15.42
N ASP A 380 -25.62 3.18 -16.51
CA ASP A 380 -26.76 3.93 -17.09
C ASP A 380 -27.93 2.96 -17.38
N ARG A 381 -29.16 3.37 -16.99
CA ARG A 381 -30.36 2.55 -17.12
C ARG A 381 -30.57 2.00 -18.52
N ARG A 382 -30.23 2.78 -19.54
CA ARG A 382 -30.43 2.42 -20.96
C ARG A 382 -29.60 1.23 -21.42
N VAL A 383 -28.45 0.99 -20.78
CA VAL A 383 -27.52 -0.09 -21.14
C VAL A 383 -27.34 -1.13 -20.03
N TYR A 384 -28.06 -1.00 -18.93
CA TYR A 384 -27.90 -1.83 -17.74
C TYR A 384 -28.01 -3.32 -18.01
N GLU A 385 -29.05 -3.76 -18.71
CA GLU A 385 -29.29 -5.16 -18.99
C GLU A 385 -28.23 -5.74 -19.94
N SER A 386 -27.93 -5.02 -21.04
CA SER A 386 -26.93 -5.44 -22.01
C SER A 386 -25.54 -5.54 -21.39
N PHE A 387 -25.14 -4.53 -20.61
CA PHE A 387 -23.86 -4.54 -19.91
C PHE A 387 -23.77 -5.64 -18.84
N SER A 388 -24.84 -5.85 -18.07
CA SER A 388 -24.88 -6.91 -17.05
C SER A 388 -24.66 -8.29 -17.66
N ASN A 389 -25.29 -8.59 -18.79
CA ASN A 389 -25.14 -9.86 -19.51
C ASN A 389 -23.70 -10.05 -20.02
N LEU A 390 -23.08 -9.02 -20.59
CA LEU A 390 -21.68 -9.06 -21.03
C LEU A 390 -20.74 -9.30 -19.85
N LEU A 391 -20.94 -8.60 -18.75
CA LEU A 391 -20.12 -8.75 -17.54
C LEU A 391 -20.22 -10.16 -16.95
N ILE A 392 -21.42 -10.73 -16.87
CA ILE A 392 -21.62 -12.11 -16.40
C ILE A 392 -20.87 -13.09 -17.30
N ALA A 393 -20.93 -12.90 -18.63
CA ALA A 393 -20.22 -13.73 -19.58
C ALA A 393 -18.68 -13.65 -19.39
N GLU A 394 -18.14 -12.48 -19.10
CA GLU A 394 -16.70 -12.34 -18.79
C GLU A 394 -16.34 -12.96 -17.44
N ALA A 395 -17.15 -12.75 -16.40
CA ALA A 395 -16.92 -13.31 -15.07
C ALA A 395 -16.98 -14.85 -15.06
N ALA A 396 -17.85 -15.45 -15.87
CA ALA A 396 -17.99 -16.90 -16.01
C ALA A 396 -16.75 -17.59 -16.64
N LYS A 397 -15.88 -16.84 -17.32
CA LYS A 397 -14.63 -17.38 -17.88
C LYS A 397 -13.55 -17.62 -16.81
N LEU A 398 -13.72 -17.05 -15.62
CA LEU A 398 -12.74 -17.12 -14.54
C LEU A 398 -12.67 -18.56 -13.98
N LYS A 399 -11.44 -19.04 -13.82
CA LYS A 399 -11.15 -20.39 -13.31
C LYS A 399 -10.60 -20.29 -11.89
N LEU A 400 -11.44 -20.70 -10.94
CA LEU A 400 -11.09 -20.73 -9.52
C LEU A 400 -10.13 -21.87 -9.23
N GLY A 401 -9.09 -21.62 -8.45
CA GLY A 401 -8.13 -22.64 -8.06
C GLY A 401 -6.92 -22.09 -7.30
N HIS A 402 -6.06 -23.00 -6.84
CA HIS A 402 -4.78 -22.61 -6.24
C HIS A 402 -3.90 -21.87 -7.25
N GLY A 403 -3.24 -20.80 -6.83
CA GLY A 403 -2.50 -19.91 -7.72
C GLY A 403 -1.39 -20.57 -8.55
N MET A 404 -0.82 -21.69 -8.07
CA MET A 404 0.18 -22.47 -8.81
C MET A 404 -0.44 -23.47 -9.80
N THR A 405 -1.73 -23.71 -9.76
CA THR A 405 -2.40 -24.63 -10.70
C THR A 405 -2.48 -23.99 -12.08
N ARG A 406 -2.03 -24.71 -13.09
CA ARG A 406 -2.05 -24.23 -14.48
C ARG A 406 -3.47 -23.87 -14.94
N GLY A 407 -3.62 -22.66 -15.45
CA GLY A 407 -4.90 -22.16 -15.98
C GLY A 407 -5.79 -21.51 -14.92
N THR A 408 -5.40 -21.46 -13.66
CA THR A 408 -6.08 -20.66 -12.63
C THR A 408 -6.00 -19.17 -12.97
N THR A 409 -7.16 -18.50 -12.95
CA THR A 409 -7.28 -17.05 -13.17
C THR A 409 -7.91 -16.33 -11.98
N LEU A 410 -8.43 -17.08 -10.99
CA LEU A 410 -8.98 -16.54 -9.75
C LEU A 410 -8.48 -17.38 -8.57
N GLY A 411 -7.69 -16.78 -7.69
CA GLY A 411 -7.20 -17.39 -6.48
C GLY A 411 -8.18 -17.29 -5.30
N PRO A 412 -7.77 -17.82 -4.12
CA PRO A 412 -8.55 -17.67 -2.89
C PRO A 412 -8.45 -16.25 -2.31
N LEU A 413 -9.27 -15.96 -1.31
CA LEU A 413 -9.01 -14.84 -0.41
C LEU A 413 -7.82 -15.17 0.50
N THR A 414 -7.01 -14.17 0.80
CA THR A 414 -5.79 -14.33 1.61
C THR A 414 -6.11 -14.70 3.06
N THR A 415 -7.24 -14.28 3.59
CA THR A 415 -7.60 -14.52 4.99
C THR A 415 -9.01 -15.04 5.15
N ILE A 416 -9.21 -15.94 6.10
CA ILE A 416 -10.55 -16.42 6.48
C ILE A 416 -11.45 -15.30 6.99
N ARG A 417 -10.88 -14.26 7.62
CA ARG A 417 -11.64 -13.08 8.08
C ARG A 417 -12.19 -12.27 6.91
N GLY A 418 -11.40 -12.17 5.82
CA GLY A 418 -11.85 -11.55 4.57
C GLY A 418 -13.03 -12.29 3.96
N LEU A 419 -12.98 -13.63 3.99
CA LEU A 419 -14.05 -14.49 3.51
C LEU A 419 -15.35 -14.27 4.31
N TYR A 420 -15.29 -14.31 5.64
CA TYR A 420 -16.48 -14.07 6.48
C TYR A 420 -17.06 -12.67 6.29
N LYS A 421 -16.19 -11.65 6.13
CA LYS A 421 -16.66 -10.30 5.79
C LYS A 421 -17.40 -10.28 4.46
N ALA A 422 -16.86 -10.94 3.44
CA ALA A 422 -17.46 -11.03 2.12
C ALA A 422 -18.86 -11.69 2.16
N GLU A 423 -18.98 -12.81 2.89
CA GLU A 423 -20.28 -13.49 3.09
C GLU A 423 -21.30 -12.60 3.81
N ALA A 424 -20.86 -11.87 4.84
CA ALA A 424 -21.73 -10.95 5.58
C ALA A 424 -22.23 -9.80 4.71
N LEU A 425 -21.36 -9.23 3.84
CA LEU A 425 -21.75 -8.18 2.89
C LEU A 425 -22.74 -8.68 1.84
N CYS A 426 -22.53 -9.89 1.29
CA CYS A 426 -23.49 -10.50 0.40
C CYS A 426 -24.84 -10.74 1.06
N LYS A 427 -24.81 -11.24 2.30
CA LYS A 427 -26.04 -11.50 3.06
C LYS A 427 -26.81 -10.20 3.31
N ASP A 428 -26.16 -9.13 3.76
CA ASP A 428 -26.81 -7.83 3.96
C ASP A 428 -27.48 -7.32 2.68
N ALA A 429 -26.78 -7.41 1.54
CA ALA A 429 -27.31 -6.97 0.27
C ALA A 429 -28.56 -7.78 -0.14
N MET A 430 -28.51 -9.10 -0.02
CA MET A 430 -29.64 -9.98 -0.35
C MET A 430 -30.83 -9.78 0.59
N ASP A 431 -30.59 -9.63 1.89
CA ASP A 431 -31.64 -9.35 2.88
C ASP A 431 -32.34 -8.01 2.61
N LYS A 432 -31.66 -7.08 1.92
CA LYS A 432 -32.19 -5.77 1.49
C LYS A 432 -32.72 -5.73 0.05
N GLY A 433 -32.87 -6.89 -0.59
CA GLY A 433 -33.52 -7.01 -1.90
C GLY A 433 -32.59 -7.10 -3.10
N ALA A 434 -31.26 -7.19 -2.92
CA ALA A 434 -30.34 -7.47 -4.03
C ALA A 434 -30.57 -8.88 -4.58
N VAL A 435 -30.41 -9.02 -5.89
CA VAL A 435 -30.57 -10.28 -6.63
C VAL A 435 -29.22 -10.76 -7.13
N LYS A 436 -28.91 -12.03 -6.93
CA LYS A 436 -27.71 -12.65 -7.48
C LYS A 436 -27.87 -12.93 -8.95
N LEU A 437 -26.99 -12.36 -9.77
CA LEU A 437 -26.88 -12.66 -11.20
C LEU A 437 -25.85 -13.76 -11.46
N LEU A 438 -24.80 -13.85 -10.64
CA LEU A 438 -23.72 -14.84 -10.75
C LEU A 438 -23.17 -15.18 -9.36
N GLY A 439 -22.69 -16.42 -9.19
CA GLY A 439 -21.99 -16.88 -7.99
C GLY A 439 -22.89 -17.21 -6.82
N THR A 440 -22.28 -17.68 -5.72
CA THR A 440 -23.01 -18.07 -4.50
C THR A 440 -23.00 -16.99 -3.43
N GLY A 441 -22.00 -16.12 -3.44
CA GLY A 441 -21.73 -15.15 -2.37
C GLY A 441 -21.28 -15.81 -1.06
N ARG A 442 -20.80 -17.05 -1.13
CA ARG A 442 -20.36 -17.86 0.00
C ARG A 442 -19.05 -18.56 -0.31
N ARG A 443 -18.41 -19.07 0.74
CA ARG A 443 -17.24 -19.94 0.62
C ARG A 443 -17.56 -21.16 -0.23
N GLU A 444 -16.64 -21.51 -1.12
CA GLU A 444 -16.71 -22.79 -1.84
C GLU A 444 -16.35 -23.95 -0.90
N PRO A 445 -16.96 -25.14 -1.09
CA PRO A 445 -16.64 -26.34 -0.35
C PRO A 445 -15.16 -26.74 -0.53
N GLY A 446 -14.55 -27.33 0.50
CA GLY A 446 -13.20 -27.86 0.45
C GLY A 446 -12.18 -27.04 1.24
N ASP A 447 -10.90 -27.37 1.02
CA ASP A 447 -9.74 -26.70 1.64
C ASP A 447 -9.55 -25.30 1.06
N GLY A 448 -8.87 -24.42 1.81
CA GLY A 448 -8.59 -23.04 1.38
C GLY A 448 -9.75 -22.05 1.54
N TYR A 449 -9.52 -20.81 1.11
CA TYR A 449 -10.44 -19.68 1.34
C TYR A 449 -11.06 -19.20 0.02
N PHE A 450 -11.62 -20.14 -0.74
CA PHE A 450 -12.16 -19.88 -2.06
C PHE A 450 -13.57 -19.30 -2.01
N MET A 451 -13.84 -18.36 -2.92
CA MET A 451 -15.15 -17.78 -3.20
C MET A 451 -15.26 -17.54 -4.71
N ALA A 452 -16.32 -18.04 -5.33
CA ALA A 452 -16.57 -17.82 -6.75
C ALA A 452 -16.86 -16.34 -7.06
N PRO A 453 -16.61 -15.88 -8.32
CA PRO A 453 -17.02 -14.56 -8.75
C PRO A 453 -18.50 -14.37 -8.49
N THR A 454 -18.86 -13.27 -7.82
CA THR A 454 -20.25 -13.00 -7.46
C THR A 454 -20.66 -11.63 -7.97
N VAL A 455 -21.78 -11.56 -8.68
CA VAL A 455 -22.38 -10.32 -9.20
C VAL A 455 -23.78 -10.18 -8.63
N LEU A 456 -24.06 -9.02 -8.03
CA LEU A 456 -25.35 -8.66 -7.44
C LEU A 456 -25.97 -7.50 -8.20
N SER A 457 -27.26 -7.61 -8.55
CA SER A 457 -28.07 -6.54 -9.11
C SER A 457 -29.05 -5.97 -8.10
N GLY A 458 -29.76 -4.89 -8.46
CA GLY A 458 -30.71 -4.25 -7.57
C GLY A 458 -30.08 -3.61 -6.34
N MET A 459 -28.81 -3.21 -6.45
CA MET A 459 -28.07 -2.59 -5.37
C MET A 459 -28.60 -1.19 -5.05
N THR A 460 -28.67 -0.86 -3.74
CA THR A 460 -29.09 0.43 -3.25
C THR A 460 -28.05 1.03 -2.29
N ASP A 461 -28.12 2.35 -2.08
CA ASP A 461 -27.16 3.08 -1.23
C ASP A 461 -27.33 2.76 0.28
N GLY A 462 -28.43 2.11 0.66
CA GLY A 462 -28.69 1.61 2.02
C GLY A 462 -27.99 0.30 2.37
N MET A 463 -27.37 -0.38 1.42
CA MET A 463 -26.65 -1.64 1.61
C MET A 463 -25.22 -1.39 2.11
N LEU A 464 -24.69 -2.29 2.94
CA LEU A 464 -23.34 -2.15 3.51
C LEU A 464 -22.26 -2.10 2.42
N MET A 465 -22.43 -2.82 1.32
CA MET A 465 -21.50 -2.81 0.18
C MET A 465 -21.36 -1.44 -0.50
N CYS A 466 -22.34 -0.53 -0.33
CA CYS A 466 -22.22 0.84 -0.81
C CYS A 466 -21.28 1.69 0.04
N ARG A 467 -21.12 1.37 1.32
CA ARG A 467 -20.39 2.16 2.32
C ARG A 467 -19.06 1.55 2.74
N GLU A 468 -18.93 0.22 2.67
CA GLU A 468 -17.75 -0.50 3.08
C GLU A 468 -16.97 -1.05 1.88
N GLU A 469 -15.65 -0.94 1.95
CA GLU A 469 -14.75 -1.61 0.99
C GLU A 469 -14.97 -3.13 1.03
N ILE A 470 -15.29 -3.73 -0.11
CA ILE A 470 -15.64 -5.16 -0.22
C ILE A 470 -14.40 -6.04 -0.02
N PHE A 471 -13.35 -5.79 -0.80
CA PHE A 471 -12.06 -6.51 -0.77
C PHE A 471 -12.21 -8.04 -0.95
N ALA A 472 -13.10 -8.42 -1.88
CA ALA A 472 -13.47 -9.80 -2.19
C ALA A 472 -13.98 -9.89 -3.64
N PRO A 473 -14.14 -11.10 -4.22
CA PRO A 473 -14.58 -11.27 -5.61
C PRO A 473 -16.09 -11.03 -5.81
N ILE A 474 -16.61 -9.99 -5.19
CA ILE A 474 -18.04 -9.61 -5.22
C ILE A 474 -18.17 -8.22 -5.82
N LEU A 475 -19.13 -8.05 -6.73
CA LEU A 475 -19.43 -6.78 -7.37
C LEU A 475 -20.92 -6.46 -7.26
N GLY A 476 -21.24 -5.22 -6.88
CA GLY A 476 -22.61 -4.69 -6.90
C GLY A 476 -22.84 -3.80 -8.11
N LEU A 477 -23.98 -4.02 -8.82
CA LEU A 477 -24.44 -3.22 -9.94
C LEU A 477 -25.54 -2.26 -9.48
N TYR A 478 -25.31 -0.97 -9.68
CA TYR A 478 -26.21 0.13 -9.34
C TYR A 478 -26.71 0.82 -10.61
N VAL A 479 -28.00 1.08 -10.71
CA VAL A 479 -28.57 1.85 -11.82
C VAL A 479 -28.47 3.34 -11.52
N PHE A 480 -28.21 4.16 -12.53
CA PHE A 480 -28.35 5.60 -12.47
C PHE A 480 -29.05 6.15 -13.74
N ASP A 481 -29.64 7.33 -13.64
CA ASP A 481 -30.39 7.97 -14.70
C ASP A 481 -29.71 9.23 -15.25
N THR A 482 -28.97 9.95 -14.41
CA THR A 482 -28.35 11.24 -14.80
C THR A 482 -26.90 11.35 -14.36
N GLU A 483 -26.14 12.20 -15.08
CA GLU A 483 -24.75 12.50 -14.75
C GLU A 483 -24.60 13.08 -13.34
N ASP A 484 -25.51 13.99 -12.93
CA ASP A 484 -25.47 14.61 -11.60
C ASP A 484 -25.75 13.60 -10.49
N GLU A 485 -26.68 12.69 -10.69
CA GLU A 485 -26.96 11.60 -9.76
C GLU A 485 -25.73 10.72 -9.54
N VAL A 486 -25.12 10.23 -10.61
CA VAL A 486 -23.99 9.30 -10.48
C VAL A 486 -22.77 9.96 -9.85
N VAL A 487 -22.50 11.24 -10.15
CA VAL A 487 -21.43 12.00 -9.49
C VAL A 487 -21.69 12.15 -8.00
N SER A 488 -22.91 12.53 -7.61
CA SER A 488 -23.28 12.67 -6.20
C SER A 488 -23.10 11.35 -5.44
N ARG A 489 -23.59 10.24 -6.00
CA ARG A 489 -23.49 8.90 -5.40
C ARG A 489 -22.06 8.37 -5.40
N ALA A 490 -21.29 8.62 -6.45
CA ALA A 490 -19.88 8.23 -6.53
C ALA A 490 -19.03 8.90 -5.44
N ASN A 491 -19.31 10.17 -5.14
CA ASN A 491 -18.63 10.97 -4.13
C ASN A 491 -19.15 10.77 -2.69
N ASP A 492 -20.29 10.08 -2.51
CA ASP A 492 -20.84 9.76 -1.18
C ASP A 492 -20.04 8.64 -0.51
N THR A 493 -18.80 8.95 -0.19
CA THR A 493 -17.85 8.05 0.49
C THR A 493 -16.79 8.85 1.25
N PRO A 494 -16.38 8.42 2.45
CA PRO A 494 -15.32 9.10 3.20
C PRO A 494 -13.91 8.80 2.65
N VAL A 495 -13.79 8.05 1.55
CA VAL A 495 -12.52 7.61 0.96
C VAL A 495 -12.54 7.86 -0.55
N GLY A 496 -11.44 8.40 -1.12
CA GLY A 496 -11.33 8.74 -2.55
C GLY A 496 -9.99 8.27 -3.11
N LEU A 497 -9.83 6.97 -3.42
CA LEU A 497 -8.58 6.44 -3.94
C LEU A 497 -8.59 6.35 -5.47
N ALA A 498 -9.49 5.57 -6.05
CA ALA A 498 -9.61 5.44 -7.50
C ALA A 498 -11.07 5.53 -7.95
N GLY A 499 -11.28 5.97 -9.18
CA GLY A 499 -12.56 5.99 -9.90
C GLY A 499 -12.35 5.68 -11.37
N TYR A 500 -13.38 5.14 -12.02
CA TYR A 500 -13.31 4.71 -13.42
C TYR A 500 -14.52 5.22 -14.17
N VAL A 501 -14.31 5.79 -15.36
CA VAL A 501 -15.38 6.35 -16.19
C VAL A 501 -15.25 5.87 -17.63
N PHE A 502 -16.34 5.36 -18.18
CA PHE A 502 -16.42 4.83 -19.54
C PHE A 502 -17.51 5.56 -20.32
N THR A 503 -17.09 6.34 -21.30
CA THR A 503 -17.95 7.10 -22.23
C THR A 503 -17.14 7.48 -23.47
N LYS A 504 -17.78 7.60 -24.63
CA LYS A 504 -17.16 8.14 -25.85
C LYS A 504 -17.19 9.67 -25.91
N ASN A 505 -17.95 10.30 -25.04
CA ASN A 505 -18.09 11.77 -25.02
C ASN A 505 -16.92 12.42 -24.25
N HIS A 506 -16.03 13.10 -24.97
CA HIS A 506 -14.86 13.77 -24.40
C HIS A 506 -15.21 14.89 -23.41
N ASP A 507 -16.25 15.66 -23.66
CA ASP A 507 -16.66 16.73 -22.75
C ASP A 507 -17.18 16.14 -21.42
N ARG A 508 -17.88 15.00 -21.50
CA ARG A 508 -18.30 14.25 -20.31
C ARG A 508 -17.09 13.73 -19.53
N LEU A 509 -16.07 13.19 -20.20
CA LEU A 509 -14.84 12.75 -19.54
C LEU A 509 -14.20 13.86 -18.73
N TRP A 510 -14.09 15.07 -19.30
CA TRP A 510 -13.54 16.24 -18.59
C TRP A 510 -14.41 16.66 -17.42
N ARG A 511 -15.73 16.73 -17.57
CA ARG A 511 -16.64 17.02 -16.45
C ARG A 511 -16.52 16.00 -15.33
N MET A 512 -16.38 14.70 -15.66
CA MET A 512 -16.17 13.63 -14.68
C MET A 512 -14.84 13.80 -13.96
N PHE A 513 -13.77 14.14 -14.68
CA PHE A 513 -12.45 14.38 -14.11
C PHE A 513 -12.46 15.53 -13.08
N GLU A 514 -13.19 16.59 -13.37
CA GLU A 514 -13.28 17.75 -12.48
C GLU A 514 -14.19 17.51 -11.26
N ARG A 515 -15.17 16.63 -11.39
CA ARG A 515 -16.24 16.45 -10.39
C ARG A 515 -16.07 15.24 -9.49
N LEU A 516 -15.33 14.21 -9.92
CA LEU A 516 -15.13 13.01 -9.10
C LEU A 516 -14.00 13.22 -8.08
N GLU A 517 -14.30 12.91 -6.82
CA GLU A 517 -13.37 13.07 -5.70
C GLU A 517 -12.53 11.78 -5.52
N ALA A 518 -11.65 11.50 -6.49
CA ALA A 518 -10.72 10.37 -6.45
C ALA A 518 -9.29 10.82 -6.77
N ALA A 519 -8.30 10.22 -6.09
CA ALA A 519 -6.89 10.53 -6.29
C ALA A 519 -6.36 10.01 -7.64
N VAL A 520 -6.97 8.95 -8.17
CA VAL A 520 -6.63 8.34 -9.46
C VAL A 520 -7.90 8.13 -10.26
N LEU A 521 -7.96 8.69 -11.46
CA LEU A 521 -9.08 8.47 -12.37
C LEU A 521 -8.62 7.70 -13.60
N GLY A 522 -9.26 6.54 -13.83
CA GLY A 522 -9.15 5.78 -15.06
C GLY A 522 -10.29 6.19 -15.99
N MET A 523 -9.94 6.75 -17.15
CA MET A 523 -10.91 7.17 -18.14
C MET A 523 -10.61 6.50 -19.47
N LEU A 524 -11.64 5.98 -20.15
CA LEU A 524 -11.54 5.36 -21.46
C LEU A 524 -12.56 5.99 -22.41
N GLY A 525 -12.03 6.59 -23.49
CA GLY A 525 -12.78 7.10 -24.63
C GLY A 525 -12.22 6.52 -25.93
N ASP A 526 -12.90 6.78 -27.06
CA ASP A 526 -12.44 6.35 -28.39
C ASP A 526 -11.04 6.90 -28.69
N GLY A 527 -10.10 6.01 -29.00
CA GLY A 527 -8.71 6.34 -29.33
C GLY A 527 -7.66 5.81 -28.34
N TYR A 528 -8.06 5.37 -27.16
CA TYR A 528 -7.16 4.70 -26.21
C TYR A 528 -7.36 3.19 -26.27
N THR A 529 -7.04 2.60 -27.42
CA THR A 529 -7.01 1.15 -27.58
C THR A 529 -5.84 0.60 -26.78
N ASN A 530 -6.18 -0.17 -25.76
CA ASN A 530 -5.29 -0.95 -24.93
C ASN A 530 -4.59 -0.18 -23.78
N PRO A 531 -5.24 -0.03 -22.62
CA PRO A 531 -4.51 0.28 -21.41
C PRO A 531 -3.73 -0.95 -21.01
N SER A 532 -2.54 -1.13 -21.62
CA SER A 532 -1.60 -2.02 -21.00
C SER A 532 -1.44 -1.58 -19.55
N TRP A 533 -1.43 -2.51 -18.61
CA TRP A 533 -1.18 -2.26 -17.18
C TRP A 533 -0.01 -1.30 -16.92
N LYS A 534 0.90 -1.14 -17.90
CA LYS A 534 2.03 -0.21 -17.92
C LYS A 534 1.60 1.26 -17.98
N GLN A 535 0.51 1.61 -18.68
CA GLN A 535 0.01 2.99 -18.76
C GLN A 535 -0.72 3.41 -17.47
N TRP A 536 -1.49 2.52 -16.87
CA TRP A 536 -2.09 2.71 -15.54
C TRP A 536 -1.03 2.86 -14.44
N GLN A 537 0.12 2.21 -14.59
CA GLN A 537 1.25 2.33 -13.67
C GLN A 537 1.82 3.75 -13.61
N TRP A 538 1.86 4.48 -14.72
CA TRP A 538 2.38 5.85 -14.79
C TRP A 538 1.48 6.87 -14.08
N ILE A 539 0.18 6.79 -14.28
CA ILE A 539 -0.80 7.63 -13.58
C ILE A 539 -0.75 7.36 -12.07
N HIS A 540 -0.54 6.10 -11.68
CA HIS A 540 -0.42 5.69 -10.28
C HIS A 540 0.86 6.21 -9.60
N ALA A 541 1.97 6.29 -10.30
CA ALA A 541 3.24 6.77 -9.74
C ALA A 541 3.23 8.28 -9.48
N SER A 542 2.57 9.07 -10.33
CA SER A 542 2.45 10.52 -10.19
C SER A 542 1.33 10.97 -9.24
N ALA A 543 0.25 10.20 -9.09
CA ALA A 543 -0.91 10.57 -8.27
C ALA A 543 -0.78 10.22 -6.77
N ILE A 544 0.27 9.48 -6.36
CA ILE A 544 0.44 9.01 -4.99
C ILE A 544 0.86 10.12 -4.02
N HIS A 545 1.19 11.29 -4.50
CA HIS A 545 1.66 12.44 -3.71
C HIS A 545 0.69 13.63 -3.67
N GLY A 546 -0.54 13.45 -4.15
CA GLY A 546 -1.57 14.48 -4.03
C GLY A 546 -2.14 14.58 -2.60
N PRO A 547 -2.46 15.79 -2.11
CA PRO A 547 -3.10 15.97 -0.81
C PRO A 547 -4.49 15.37 -0.81
N ARG A 548 -4.74 14.39 0.05
CA ARG A 548 -6.10 13.91 0.33
C ARG A 548 -6.86 14.97 1.09
N ARG A 549 -8.00 15.37 0.58
CA ARG A 549 -8.99 16.06 1.40
C ARG A 549 -9.54 15.06 2.42
N ILE A 550 -9.23 15.27 3.69
CA ILE A 550 -10.09 14.85 4.77
C ILE A 550 -11.17 15.92 4.79
N SER A 551 -12.34 15.63 4.26
CA SER A 551 -13.46 16.54 4.31
C SER A 551 -14.08 16.55 5.69
N ASP A 552 -13.55 17.42 6.55
CA ASP A 552 -14.31 18.08 7.60
C ASP A 552 -14.09 19.59 7.38
N ASN A 553 -14.68 20.12 6.33
CA ASN A 553 -15.21 21.47 6.22
C ASN A 553 -15.48 21.82 4.74
N LYS A 554 -16.71 22.13 4.46
CA LYS A 554 -17.12 22.84 3.24
C LYS A 554 -16.46 24.22 3.24
N GLY A 555 -15.51 24.44 2.32
CA GLY A 555 -15.05 25.78 1.98
C GLY A 555 -13.54 25.96 2.01
N SER A 556 -12.89 25.67 0.93
CA SER A 556 -11.87 26.45 0.22
C SER A 556 -11.14 25.56 -0.80
N ARG A 557 -11.24 25.97 -2.05
CA ARG A 557 -10.46 25.39 -3.16
C ARG A 557 -9.09 26.07 -3.11
N ASP A 558 -8.08 25.33 -2.70
CA ASP A 558 -6.69 25.63 -3.02
C ASP A 558 -5.97 24.32 -3.34
N ALA A 559 -5.77 24.11 -4.62
CA ALA A 559 -4.92 23.05 -5.13
C ALA A 559 -3.46 23.49 -4.96
N THR A 560 -2.85 23.10 -3.86
CA THR A 560 -1.40 23.22 -3.71
C THR A 560 -0.79 21.87 -4.07
N ILE A 561 -0.18 21.80 -5.25
CA ILE A 561 0.69 20.70 -5.63
C ILE A 561 1.95 20.82 -4.76
N VAL A 562 2.03 20.03 -3.72
CA VAL A 562 3.27 19.89 -2.95
C VAL A 562 4.00 18.64 -3.48
N ASN A 563 4.91 18.88 -4.43
CA ASN A 563 6.00 17.96 -4.72
C ASN A 563 7.00 18.03 -3.57
N ASP A 564 6.75 17.28 -2.49
CA ASP A 564 7.72 17.09 -1.41
C ASP A 564 7.88 15.61 -1.13
N MET A 565 9.01 15.05 -1.60
CA MET A 565 9.60 13.84 -1.04
C MET A 565 10.44 14.16 0.19
#